data_3607e90939b5439048940f41b2ba9cd8
#
_entry.id   3607e90939b5439048940f41b2ba9cd8
#
_cell.length_a   1.000
_cell.length_b   1.000
_cell.length_c   1.000
_cell.angle_alpha   90.00
_cell.angle_beta   90.00
_cell.angle_gamma   90.00
#
_symmetry.space_group_name_H-M   'P 1'
#
loop_
_entity.id
_entity.type
_entity.pdbx_description
1 polymer ?
#
loop_
_entity_poly.entity_id
_entity_poly.type
_entity_poly.pdbx_seq_one_letter_code
_entity_poly.pdbx_strand_id
1 'polypeptide(L)'
;PSTGKIKYFKLLSSAGAYWRGDEKNKMLQRIYGTTWFTKEELNDFLYRLEEAKKRDHRKLGRELAIYTFDDEVGPGLPLWLPNGTVIIDELENLAKETEKKAGYLRVRTPHLTKGDLYEKSGHLDHYQESMYPAMDVDGIPYYVKPMNCPHHHKIFSAVPKSYRDMPVRLAEYGTCYRYEKSGQLFGLMRVRAMQMNDAHIYCREDQFKEEFLKVCQMYLYYFDIFGI
;
A
#
# COMPACT_ATOMS: atom_id res chain seq x y z
N PRO A 1 -4.40 2.30 -42.59
CA PRO A 1 -5.31 1.53 -41.77
C PRO A 1 -6.57 2.36 -41.50
N SER A 2 -7.76 1.76 -41.55
CA SER A 2 -9.05 2.41 -41.33
C SER A 2 -9.56 2.12 -39.92
N THR A 3 -10.02 3.16 -39.21
CA THR A 3 -10.68 3.05 -37.90
C THR A 3 -12.17 2.69 -38.05
N GLY A 4 -12.71 2.59 -39.25
CA GLY A 4 -14.12 2.30 -39.53
C GLY A 4 -14.63 0.94 -38.99
N LYS A 5 -13.71 0.06 -38.59
CA LYS A 5 -14.05 -1.22 -37.94
C LYS A 5 -14.34 -1.08 -36.44
N ILE A 6 -13.97 0.04 -35.83
CA ILE A 6 -14.19 0.31 -34.40
C ILE A 6 -15.60 0.92 -34.27
N LYS A 7 -16.56 0.11 -33.88
CA LYS A 7 -17.98 0.51 -33.79
C LYS A 7 -18.41 0.90 -32.38
N TYR A 8 -17.92 0.17 -31.40
CA TYR A 8 -18.37 0.31 -30.00
C TYR A 8 -17.29 1.00 -29.17
N PHE A 9 -17.33 2.32 -29.14
CA PHE A 9 -16.37 3.14 -28.40
C PHE A 9 -17.06 4.23 -27.62
N LYS A 10 -16.40 4.74 -26.59
CA LYS A 10 -16.82 5.90 -25.81
C LYS A 10 -15.62 6.76 -25.47
N LEU A 11 -15.76 8.07 -25.68
CA LEU A 11 -14.83 9.04 -25.14
C LEU A 11 -15.18 9.29 -23.67
N LEU A 12 -14.19 9.16 -22.78
CA LEU A 12 -14.40 9.19 -21.32
C LEU A 12 -14.06 10.56 -20.73
N SER A 13 -12.90 11.10 -21.07
CA SER A 13 -12.43 12.38 -20.55
C SER A 13 -11.38 13.02 -21.45
N SER A 14 -11.06 14.29 -21.18
CA SER A 14 -9.89 14.96 -21.74
C SER A 14 -9.10 15.66 -20.63
N ALA A 15 -7.77 15.73 -20.78
CA ALA A 15 -6.88 16.39 -19.85
C ALA A 15 -5.71 17.02 -20.59
N GLY A 16 -5.12 18.08 -20.04
CA GLY A 16 -3.84 18.60 -20.49
C GLY A 16 -2.73 17.57 -20.22
N ALA A 17 -1.80 17.43 -21.14
CA ALA A 17 -0.63 16.58 -20.96
C ALA A 17 0.54 17.14 -21.77
N TYR A 18 1.70 17.24 -21.14
CA TYR A 18 2.92 17.61 -21.86
C TYR A 18 3.38 16.48 -22.78
N TRP A 19 3.86 16.86 -23.98
CA TRP A 19 4.40 15.88 -24.93
C TRP A 19 5.55 15.09 -24.27
N ARG A 20 5.44 13.77 -24.31
CA ARG A 20 6.37 12.82 -23.67
C ARG A 20 6.54 12.99 -22.16
N GLY A 21 5.59 13.66 -21.47
CA GLY A 21 5.63 13.83 -20.01
C GLY A 21 6.62 14.88 -19.50
N ASP A 22 7.26 15.63 -20.38
CA ASP A 22 8.21 16.68 -20.04
C ASP A 22 7.50 18.07 -20.09
N GLU A 23 7.49 18.78 -18.98
CA GLU A 23 6.86 20.10 -18.83
C GLU A 23 7.47 21.19 -19.72
N LYS A 24 8.69 20.97 -20.23
CA LYS A 24 9.35 21.88 -21.19
C LYS A 24 8.79 21.73 -22.61
N ASN A 25 8.09 20.66 -22.89
CA ASN A 25 7.47 20.42 -24.19
C ASN A 25 6.08 21.07 -24.29
N LYS A 26 5.53 21.06 -25.53
CA LYS A 26 4.18 21.57 -25.79
C LYS A 26 3.14 20.86 -24.92
N MET A 27 2.27 21.65 -24.31
CA MET A 27 1.03 21.15 -23.70
C MET A 27 0.08 20.72 -24.82
N LEU A 28 -0.34 19.46 -24.76
CA LEU A 28 -1.31 18.85 -25.65
C LEU A 28 -2.60 18.52 -24.89
N GLN A 29 -3.67 18.28 -25.61
CA GLN A 29 -4.89 17.75 -25.06
C GLN A 29 -4.90 16.22 -25.22
N ARG A 30 -4.89 15.48 -24.12
CA ARG A 30 -5.00 14.03 -24.10
C ARG A 30 -6.47 13.64 -23.98
N ILE A 31 -6.94 12.85 -24.93
CA ILE A 31 -8.30 12.32 -24.94
C ILE A 31 -8.23 10.86 -24.51
N TYR A 32 -9.00 10.52 -23.49
CA TYR A 32 -9.17 9.13 -23.01
C TYR A 32 -10.44 8.56 -23.56
N GLY A 33 -10.36 7.32 -24.03
CA GLY A 33 -11.50 6.58 -24.55
C GLY A 33 -11.33 5.09 -24.34
N THR A 34 -12.41 4.34 -24.51
CA THR A 34 -12.42 2.89 -24.50
C THR A 34 -13.11 2.36 -25.73
N THR A 35 -12.76 1.15 -26.15
CA THR A 35 -13.41 0.43 -27.26
C THR A 35 -13.55 -1.03 -26.92
N TRP A 36 -14.65 -1.64 -27.42
CA TRP A 36 -15.03 -3.03 -27.14
C TRP A 36 -15.47 -3.72 -28.41
N PHE A 37 -15.52 -5.04 -28.38
CA PHE A 37 -15.92 -5.84 -29.56
C PHE A 37 -17.42 -5.83 -29.79
N THR A 38 -18.21 -5.73 -28.71
CA THR A 38 -19.68 -5.71 -28.77
C THR A 38 -20.25 -4.49 -28.03
N LYS A 39 -21.51 -4.15 -28.31
CA LYS A 39 -22.23 -3.10 -27.62
C LYS A 39 -22.53 -3.46 -26.16
N GLU A 40 -22.77 -4.73 -25.92
CA GLU A 40 -23.05 -5.31 -24.60
C GLU A 40 -21.84 -5.15 -23.69
N GLU A 41 -20.64 -5.50 -24.17
CA GLU A 41 -19.39 -5.30 -23.42
C GLU A 41 -19.11 -3.83 -23.11
N LEU A 42 -19.36 -2.92 -24.05
CA LEU A 42 -19.23 -1.49 -23.81
C LEU A 42 -20.23 -1.02 -22.74
N ASN A 43 -21.47 -1.45 -22.80
CA ASN A 43 -22.49 -1.06 -21.83
C ASN A 43 -22.17 -1.60 -20.44
N ASP A 44 -21.73 -2.85 -20.32
CA ASP A 44 -21.30 -3.45 -19.05
C ASP A 44 -20.09 -2.69 -18.46
N PHE A 45 -19.10 -2.35 -19.30
CA PHE A 45 -17.97 -1.51 -18.85
C PHE A 45 -18.43 -0.15 -18.35
N LEU A 46 -19.32 0.55 -19.07
CA LEU A 46 -19.83 1.85 -18.64
C LEU A 46 -20.66 1.75 -17.36
N TYR A 47 -21.46 0.71 -17.21
CA TYR A 47 -22.19 0.44 -15.97
C TYR A 47 -21.23 0.24 -14.79
N ARG A 48 -20.23 -0.63 -14.96
CA ARG A 48 -19.19 -0.84 -13.91
C ARG A 48 -18.43 0.45 -13.59
N LEU A 49 -18.14 1.29 -14.57
CA LEU A 49 -17.49 2.57 -14.36
C LEU A 49 -18.34 3.53 -13.51
N GLU A 50 -19.64 3.59 -13.77
CA GLU A 50 -20.57 4.40 -12.96
C GLU A 50 -20.72 3.84 -11.55
N GLU A 51 -20.81 2.53 -11.39
CA GLU A 51 -20.85 1.88 -10.07
C GLU A 51 -19.53 2.13 -9.28
N ALA A 52 -18.39 2.09 -9.96
CA ALA A 52 -17.10 2.42 -9.34
C ALA A 52 -17.06 3.86 -8.82
N LYS A 53 -17.63 4.82 -9.56
CA LYS A 53 -17.72 6.22 -9.10
C LYS A 53 -18.57 6.37 -7.84
N LYS A 54 -19.66 5.61 -7.73
CA LYS A 54 -20.52 5.61 -6.53
C LYS A 54 -19.79 5.07 -5.31
N ARG A 55 -18.86 4.12 -5.52
CA ARG A 55 -18.07 3.46 -4.48
C ARG A 55 -16.69 4.09 -4.27
N ASP A 56 -16.42 5.26 -4.87
CA ASP A 56 -15.13 5.96 -4.69
C ASP A 56 -14.89 6.21 -3.19
N HIS A 57 -13.82 5.63 -2.67
CA HIS A 57 -13.47 5.72 -1.24
C HIS A 57 -13.31 7.16 -0.74
N ARG A 58 -12.92 8.11 -1.61
CA ARG A 58 -12.80 9.54 -1.26
C ARG A 58 -14.17 10.17 -1.05
N LYS A 59 -15.17 9.75 -1.85
CA LYS A 59 -16.55 10.18 -1.71
C LYS A 59 -17.15 9.58 -0.44
N LEU A 60 -17.11 8.26 -0.31
CA LEU A 60 -17.64 7.54 0.85
C LEU A 60 -16.94 7.95 2.14
N GLY A 61 -15.63 8.12 2.12
CA GLY A 61 -14.85 8.58 3.27
C GLY A 61 -15.34 9.91 3.83
N ARG A 62 -15.70 10.85 2.95
CA ARG A 62 -16.26 12.15 3.35
C ARG A 62 -17.71 12.03 3.81
N GLU A 63 -18.56 11.37 3.03
CA GLU A 63 -20.01 11.25 3.31
C GLU A 63 -20.28 10.49 4.61
N LEU A 64 -19.46 9.49 4.93
CA LEU A 64 -19.58 8.65 6.13
C LEU A 64 -18.67 9.10 7.27
N ALA A 65 -17.98 10.22 7.14
CA ALA A 65 -17.03 10.74 8.13
C ALA A 65 -16.02 9.67 8.59
N ILE A 66 -15.36 8.99 7.64
CA ILE A 66 -14.38 7.93 7.90
C ILE A 66 -12.99 8.52 8.12
N TYR A 67 -12.54 9.41 7.24
CA TYR A 67 -11.24 10.06 7.32
C TYR A 67 -11.26 11.45 6.67
N THR A 68 -10.26 12.24 6.98
CA THR A 68 -10.01 13.53 6.32
C THR A 68 -8.52 13.74 6.09
N PHE A 69 -8.20 14.70 5.22
CA PHE A 69 -6.87 15.28 5.10
C PHE A 69 -6.95 16.75 5.49
N ASP A 70 -5.88 17.26 6.06
CA ASP A 70 -5.76 18.64 6.49
C ASP A 70 -4.42 19.22 6.01
N ASP A 71 -4.44 20.45 5.51
CA ASP A 71 -3.26 21.10 4.92
C ASP A 71 -2.19 21.41 5.99
N GLU A 72 -2.59 21.69 7.23
CA GLU A 72 -1.66 21.95 8.32
C GLU A 72 -0.96 20.66 8.80
N VAL A 73 -1.64 19.50 8.66
CA VAL A 73 -1.04 18.18 8.93
C VAL A 73 -0.15 17.76 7.76
N GLY A 74 -0.60 18.05 6.54
CA GLY A 74 0.16 17.80 5.33
C GLY A 74 -0.47 16.76 4.39
N PRO A 75 -0.16 16.85 3.09
CA PRO A 75 -0.75 16.01 2.07
C PRO A 75 -0.34 14.54 2.23
N GLY A 76 -1.29 13.63 2.06
CA GLY A 76 -1.06 12.18 2.16
C GLY A 76 -0.91 11.66 3.58
N LEU A 77 -1.22 12.46 4.60
CA LEU A 77 -1.25 12.08 6.01
C LEU A 77 -2.72 12.03 6.48
N PRO A 78 -3.38 10.88 6.41
CA PRO A 78 -4.80 10.77 6.74
C PRO A 78 -5.05 10.92 8.24
N LEU A 79 -6.07 11.71 8.58
CA LEU A 79 -6.65 11.78 9.92
C LEU A 79 -7.88 10.86 9.94
N TRP A 80 -7.84 9.85 10.77
CA TRP A 80 -8.94 8.93 10.94
C TRP A 80 -9.97 9.50 11.90
N LEU A 81 -11.21 9.61 11.44
CA LEU A 81 -12.33 10.07 12.24
C LEU A 81 -12.91 8.91 13.06
N PRO A 82 -13.80 9.16 14.04
CA PRO A 82 -14.30 8.09 14.91
C PRO A 82 -14.89 6.89 14.15
N ASN A 83 -15.68 7.11 13.08
CA ASN A 83 -16.23 6.02 12.28
C ASN A 83 -15.13 5.21 11.56
N GLY A 84 -14.10 5.90 11.07
CA GLY A 84 -12.96 5.24 10.43
C GLY A 84 -12.10 4.46 11.41
N THR A 85 -11.95 4.97 12.63
CA THR A 85 -11.19 4.28 13.69
C THR A 85 -11.84 2.95 14.05
N VAL A 86 -13.18 2.90 14.16
CA VAL A 86 -13.90 1.63 14.38
C VAL A 86 -13.60 0.61 13.28
N ILE A 87 -13.63 1.05 12.00
CA ILE A 87 -13.32 0.16 10.87
C ILE A 87 -11.88 -0.37 10.96
N ILE A 88 -10.91 0.50 11.28
CA ILE A 88 -9.52 0.08 11.45
C ILE A 88 -9.36 -0.91 12.60
N ASP A 89 -9.96 -0.63 13.74
CA ASP A 89 -9.87 -1.51 14.91
C ASP A 89 -10.42 -2.91 14.60
N GLU A 90 -11.55 -3.00 13.88
CA GLU A 90 -12.12 -4.29 13.47
C GLU A 90 -11.25 -5.02 12.45
N LEU A 91 -10.67 -4.30 11.47
CA LEU A 91 -9.73 -4.89 10.50
C LEU A 91 -8.46 -5.39 11.21
N GLU A 92 -7.93 -4.60 12.14
CA GLU A 92 -6.80 -5.01 12.95
C GLU A 92 -7.11 -6.23 13.82
N ASN A 93 -8.26 -6.27 14.46
CA ASN A 93 -8.67 -7.39 15.30
C ASN A 93 -8.81 -8.67 14.48
N LEU A 94 -9.47 -8.60 13.32
CA LEU A 94 -9.57 -9.72 12.38
C LEU A 94 -8.18 -10.27 12.01
N ALA A 95 -7.26 -9.38 11.61
CA ALA A 95 -5.91 -9.79 11.24
C ALA A 95 -5.13 -10.39 12.42
N LYS A 96 -5.17 -9.74 13.59
CA LYS A 96 -4.52 -10.21 14.82
C LYS A 96 -4.97 -11.61 15.24
N GLU A 97 -6.27 -11.87 15.17
CA GLU A 97 -6.83 -13.19 15.51
C GLU A 97 -6.47 -14.24 14.48
N THR A 98 -6.54 -13.91 13.19
CA THR A 98 -6.21 -14.82 12.10
C THR A 98 -4.73 -15.21 12.15
N GLU A 99 -3.84 -14.25 12.31
CA GLU A 99 -2.41 -14.46 12.43
C GLU A 99 -2.07 -15.29 13.68
N LYS A 100 -2.70 -14.99 14.82
CA LYS A 100 -2.51 -15.76 16.05
C LYS A 100 -2.89 -17.22 15.86
N LYS A 101 -4.02 -17.50 15.22
CA LYS A 101 -4.48 -18.86 14.88
C LYS A 101 -3.50 -19.58 13.94
N ALA A 102 -2.89 -18.82 13.02
CA ALA A 102 -1.87 -19.33 12.09
C ALA A 102 -0.45 -19.41 12.70
N GLY A 103 -0.27 -19.11 13.98
CA GLY A 103 1.00 -19.23 14.70
C GLY A 103 1.98 -18.08 14.46
N TYR A 104 1.51 -16.90 14.10
CA TYR A 104 2.34 -15.70 14.02
C TYR A 104 2.56 -15.10 15.41
N LEU A 105 3.79 -14.66 15.65
CA LEU A 105 4.20 -13.94 16.85
C LEU A 105 4.14 -12.46 16.60
N ARG A 106 3.40 -11.73 17.44
CA ARG A 106 3.28 -10.28 17.29
C ARG A 106 4.49 -9.56 17.81
N VAL A 107 4.96 -8.61 17.02
CA VAL A 107 6.05 -7.69 17.38
C VAL A 107 5.62 -6.24 17.20
N ARG A 108 6.43 -5.31 17.70
CA ARG A 108 6.28 -3.86 17.49
C ARG A 108 7.66 -3.25 17.30
N THR A 109 7.75 -2.31 16.39
CA THR A 109 9.00 -1.63 16.05
C THR A 109 8.85 -0.11 16.15
N PRO A 110 9.95 0.62 16.43
CA PRO A 110 9.91 2.08 16.52
C PRO A 110 9.70 2.72 15.15
N HIS A 111 9.21 3.95 15.16
CA HIS A 111 8.99 4.75 13.94
C HIS A 111 10.26 5.41 13.42
N LEU A 112 11.27 5.56 14.27
CA LEU A 112 12.55 6.22 13.98
C LEU A 112 13.70 5.24 14.09
N THR A 113 14.69 5.39 13.22
CA THR A 113 15.88 4.53 13.20
C THR A 113 17.09 5.27 12.69
N LYS A 114 18.28 4.91 13.19
CA LYS A 114 19.57 5.40 12.67
C LYS A 114 19.78 4.94 11.22
N GLY A 115 20.46 5.79 10.45
CA GLY A 115 20.79 5.51 9.04
C GLY A 115 21.53 4.20 8.80
N ASP A 116 22.45 3.83 9.70
CA ASP A 116 23.27 2.60 9.62
C ASP A 116 22.45 1.34 9.35
N LEU A 117 21.21 1.25 9.89
CA LEU A 117 20.34 0.11 9.65
C LEU A 117 19.87 0.06 8.18
N TYR A 118 19.60 1.22 7.60
CA TYR A 118 19.14 1.32 6.22
C TYR A 118 20.28 1.23 5.20
N GLU A 119 21.49 1.65 5.56
CA GLU A 119 22.70 1.36 4.79
C GLU A 119 22.94 -0.15 4.73
N LYS A 120 22.99 -0.80 5.91
CA LYS A 120 23.24 -2.25 6.01
C LYS A 120 22.19 -3.09 5.27
N SER A 121 20.96 -2.64 5.19
CA SER A 121 19.85 -3.34 4.53
C SER A 121 19.66 -2.92 3.06
N GLY A 122 20.51 -2.02 2.52
CA GLY A 122 20.46 -1.55 1.13
C GLY A 122 19.28 -0.60 0.83
N HIS A 123 18.56 -0.12 1.84
CA HIS A 123 17.41 0.77 1.61
C HIS A 123 17.83 2.14 1.09
N LEU A 124 18.97 2.67 1.55
CA LEU A 124 19.48 3.96 1.09
C LEU A 124 20.00 3.88 -0.35
N ASP A 125 20.46 2.71 -0.81
CA ASP A 125 20.93 2.53 -2.18
C ASP A 125 19.78 2.38 -3.18
N HIS A 126 18.66 1.73 -2.78
CA HIS A 126 17.61 1.32 -3.70
C HIS A 126 16.29 2.09 -3.54
N TYR A 127 16.03 2.71 -2.38
CA TYR A 127 14.75 3.31 -2.04
C TYR A 127 14.85 4.74 -1.51
N GLN A 128 16.01 5.38 -1.61
CA GLN A 128 16.26 6.72 -1.08
C GLN A 128 15.23 7.75 -1.57
N GLU A 129 14.81 7.69 -2.84
CA GLU A 129 13.83 8.62 -3.41
C GLU A 129 12.43 8.53 -2.77
N SER A 130 12.11 7.38 -2.19
CA SER A 130 10.82 7.14 -1.49
C SER A 130 10.92 7.27 0.03
N MET A 131 12.08 7.62 0.55
CA MET A 131 12.30 7.86 1.98
C MET A 131 12.22 9.35 2.30
N TYR A 132 11.67 9.68 3.47
CA TYR A 132 11.80 11.04 4.00
C TYR A 132 13.27 11.38 4.22
N PRO A 133 13.67 12.66 4.05
CA PRO A 133 15.02 13.09 4.33
C PRO A 133 15.44 12.76 5.76
N ALA A 134 16.73 12.54 5.96
CA ALA A 134 17.29 12.30 7.29
C ALA A 134 17.03 13.50 8.21
N MET A 135 16.73 13.20 9.46
CA MET A 135 16.77 14.16 10.55
C MET A 135 18.11 14.07 11.25
N ASP A 136 18.79 15.20 11.44
CA ASP A 136 20.02 15.24 12.25
C ASP A 136 19.64 15.23 13.74
N VAL A 137 20.15 14.26 14.47
CA VAL A 137 20.02 14.18 15.93
C VAL A 137 21.43 14.00 16.51
N ASP A 138 21.98 15.07 17.06
CA ASP A 138 23.34 15.10 17.62
C ASP A 138 24.42 14.64 16.63
N GLY A 139 24.32 15.03 15.37
CA GLY A 139 25.25 14.65 14.30
C GLY A 139 25.03 13.24 13.75
N ILE A 140 23.96 12.57 14.14
CA ILE A 140 23.60 11.22 13.68
C ILE A 140 22.35 11.30 12.81
N PRO A 141 22.37 10.73 11.57
CA PRO A 141 21.20 10.74 10.71
C PRO A 141 20.16 9.72 11.19
N TYR A 142 18.95 10.19 11.44
CA TYR A 142 17.76 9.37 11.72
C TYR A 142 16.74 9.49 10.60
N TYR A 143 16.04 8.42 10.33
CA TYR A 143 14.98 8.35 9.31
C TYR A 143 13.67 7.88 9.93
N VAL A 144 12.55 8.36 9.40
CA VAL A 144 11.25 7.72 9.65
C VAL A 144 11.18 6.41 8.88
N LYS A 145 10.56 5.42 9.47
CA LYS A 145 10.52 4.04 8.99
C LYS A 145 9.75 3.91 7.67
N PRO A 146 10.40 3.53 6.54
CA PRO A 146 9.71 3.30 5.26
C PRO A 146 9.15 1.87 5.13
N MET A 147 9.74 0.91 5.85
CA MET A 147 9.42 -0.53 5.82
C MET A 147 9.75 -1.18 7.17
N ASN A 148 9.06 -2.29 7.49
CA ASN A 148 9.27 -3.03 8.74
C ASN A 148 10.42 -4.05 8.66
N CYS A 149 10.82 -4.47 7.45
CA CYS A 149 11.76 -5.56 7.21
C CYS A 149 13.04 -5.49 8.04
N PRO A 150 13.82 -4.37 8.03
CA PRO A 150 15.08 -4.31 8.76
C PRO A 150 14.91 -4.50 10.27
N HIS A 151 13.80 -4.00 10.82
CA HIS A 151 13.50 -4.13 12.23
C HIS A 151 13.11 -5.56 12.62
N HIS A 152 12.30 -6.24 11.79
CA HIS A 152 11.96 -7.64 12.01
C HIS A 152 13.19 -8.54 11.99
N HIS A 153 14.16 -8.27 11.09
CA HIS A 153 15.43 -9.01 11.09
C HIS A 153 16.22 -8.78 12.38
N LYS A 154 16.20 -7.58 12.95
CA LYS A 154 16.82 -7.31 14.26
C LYS A 154 16.11 -8.06 15.39
N ILE A 155 14.78 -8.08 15.39
CA ILE A 155 14.01 -8.86 16.37
C ILE A 155 14.31 -10.35 16.22
N PHE A 156 14.34 -10.88 15.00
CA PHE A 156 14.66 -12.27 14.76
C PHE A 156 16.04 -12.65 15.30
N SER A 157 17.05 -11.79 15.12
CA SER A 157 18.42 -12.02 15.58
C SER A 157 18.64 -11.70 17.05
N ALA A 158 17.70 -11.07 17.76
CA ALA A 158 17.86 -10.67 19.16
C ALA A 158 17.91 -11.87 20.13
N VAL A 159 17.33 -13.00 19.75
CA VAL A 159 17.34 -14.24 20.54
C VAL A 159 17.95 -15.34 19.68
N PRO A 160 18.98 -16.06 20.19
CA PRO A 160 19.55 -17.21 19.50
C PRO A 160 18.48 -18.26 19.17
N LYS A 161 18.51 -18.77 17.95
CA LYS A 161 17.57 -19.77 17.44
C LYS A 161 18.29 -20.92 16.78
N SER A 162 17.71 -22.09 16.90
CA SER A 162 18.14 -23.31 16.22
C SER A 162 17.32 -23.49 14.94
N TYR A 163 17.83 -24.26 13.98
CA TYR A 163 17.07 -24.71 12.83
C TYR A 163 15.79 -25.49 13.21
N ARG A 164 15.73 -26.02 14.43
CA ARG A 164 14.55 -26.72 14.97
C ARG A 164 13.43 -25.78 15.39
N ASP A 165 13.74 -24.51 15.61
CA ASP A 165 12.77 -23.46 15.97
C ASP A 165 12.03 -22.91 14.76
N MET A 166 12.45 -23.30 13.54
CA MET A 166 11.84 -22.86 12.30
C MET A 166 10.58 -23.67 11.95
N PRO A 167 9.55 -23.03 11.39
CA PRO A 167 9.48 -21.64 10.96
C PRO A 167 9.15 -20.67 12.10
N VAL A 168 9.74 -19.48 12.07
CA VAL A 168 9.36 -18.34 12.93
C VAL A 168 8.62 -17.31 12.09
N ARG A 169 7.41 -16.96 12.48
CA ARG A 169 6.56 -15.99 11.79
C ARG A 169 6.37 -14.78 12.68
N LEU A 170 6.88 -13.63 12.26
CA LEU A 170 6.74 -12.35 12.96
C LEU A 170 5.72 -11.50 12.21
N ALA A 171 4.74 -10.91 12.92
CA ALA A 171 3.72 -10.05 12.33
C ALA A 171 3.59 -8.73 13.11
N GLU A 172 3.36 -7.66 12.39
CA GLU A 172 3.16 -6.32 12.94
C GLU A 172 2.09 -5.54 12.16
N TYR A 173 1.25 -4.81 12.87
CA TYR A 173 0.57 -3.64 12.33
C TYR A 173 1.52 -2.46 12.48
N GLY A 174 2.39 -2.29 11.48
CA GLY A 174 3.49 -1.32 11.52
C GLY A 174 3.16 -0.05 10.76
N THR A 175 3.35 1.12 11.40
CA THR A 175 3.25 2.38 10.69
C THR A 175 4.52 2.62 9.87
N CYS A 176 4.35 2.83 8.58
CA CYS A 176 5.41 3.16 7.63
C CYS A 176 5.16 4.52 6.99
N TYR A 177 6.25 5.22 6.64
CA TYR A 177 6.22 6.55 6.06
C TYR A 177 6.97 6.57 4.74
N ARG A 178 6.33 7.01 3.65
CA ARG A 178 6.93 7.09 2.32
C ARG A 178 6.82 8.49 1.76
N TYR A 179 7.92 9.01 1.25
CA TYR A 179 7.96 10.31 0.58
C TYR A 179 7.39 10.19 -0.83
N GLU A 180 6.05 10.08 -0.91
CA GLU A 180 5.35 10.07 -2.19
C GLU A 180 5.27 11.49 -2.76
N LYS A 181 5.52 11.64 -4.07
CA LYS A 181 5.37 12.94 -4.75
C LYS A 181 3.91 13.40 -4.72
N SER A 182 3.67 14.67 -4.48
CA SER A 182 2.30 15.23 -4.31
C SER A 182 1.37 14.88 -5.47
N GLY A 183 1.86 14.90 -6.72
CA GLY A 183 1.07 14.54 -7.90
C GLY A 183 0.71 13.04 -8.01
N GLN A 184 1.23 12.19 -7.13
CA GLN A 184 0.94 10.76 -7.10
C GLN A 184 -0.05 10.39 -5.99
N LEU A 185 -0.31 11.29 -5.05
CA LEU A 185 -1.22 11.04 -3.94
C LEU A 185 -2.65 10.81 -4.43
N PHE A 186 -3.31 9.79 -3.90
CA PHE A 186 -4.66 9.42 -4.33
C PHE A 186 -5.48 8.83 -3.18
N GLY A 187 -6.21 9.68 -2.47
CA GLY A 187 -7.04 9.28 -1.33
C GLY A 187 -6.27 8.39 -0.35
N LEU A 188 -6.84 7.25 0.04
CA LEU A 188 -6.17 6.24 0.87
C LEU A 188 -5.36 5.22 0.05
N MET A 189 -5.47 5.23 -1.29
CA MET A 189 -4.75 4.28 -2.14
C MET A 189 -3.27 4.61 -2.28
N ARG A 190 -2.89 5.88 -2.15
CA ARG A 190 -1.50 6.32 -2.15
C ARG A 190 -1.30 7.45 -1.17
N VAL A 191 -0.70 7.14 -0.05
CA VAL A 191 -0.53 8.00 1.13
C VAL A 191 0.95 8.09 1.53
N ARG A 192 1.28 9.05 2.39
CA ARG A 192 2.62 9.22 2.96
C ARG A 192 2.79 8.55 4.32
N ALA A 193 1.69 8.29 5.02
CA ALA A 193 1.69 7.50 6.25
C ALA A 193 0.64 6.39 6.13
N MET A 194 1.02 5.17 6.43
CA MET A 194 0.15 3.99 6.34
C MET A 194 0.41 3.02 7.48
N GLN A 195 -0.64 2.40 7.97
CA GLN A 195 -0.52 1.22 8.81
C GLN A 195 -0.52 -0.02 7.91
N MET A 196 0.55 -0.78 7.99
CA MET A 196 0.75 -1.95 7.16
C MET A 196 0.61 -3.21 8.02
N ASN A 197 -0.33 -4.08 7.65
CA ASN A 197 -0.33 -5.44 8.16
C ASN A 197 0.78 -6.21 7.44
N ASP A 198 1.91 -6.39 8.10
CA ASP A 198 3.14 -6.90 7.52
C ASP A 198 3.68 -8.07 8.35
N ALA A 199 4.23 -9.07 7.67
CA ALA A 199 4.80 -10.24 8.30
C ALA A 199 6.08 -10.70 7.61
N HIS A 200 7.00 -11.25 8.40
CA HIS A 200 8.23 -11.88 7.93
C HIS A 200 8.31 -13.31 8.45
N ILE A 201 8.44 -14.25 7.54
CA ILE A 201 8.51 -15.68 7.84
C ILE A 201 9.95 -16.15 7.62
N TYR A 202 10.56 -16.63 8.69
CA TYR A 202 11.90 -17.22 8.69
C TYR A 202 11.75 -18.72 8.69
N CYS A 203 12.07 -19.37 7.60
CA CYS A 203 11.91 -20.79 7.42
C CYS A 203 13.14 -21.44 6.78
N ARG A 204 13.27 -22.76 6.90
CA ARG A 204 14.23 -23.53 6.14
C ARG A 204 13.76 -23.68 4.69
N GLU A 205 14.67 -24.00 3.80
CA GLU A 205 14.37 -24.21 2.38
C GLU A 205 13.29 -25.28 2.15
N ASP A 206 13.37 -26.39 2.88
CA ASP A 206 12.40 -27.49 2.82
C ASP A 206 10.99 -27.10 3.31
N GLN A 207 10.86 -26.03 4.10
CA GLN A 207 9.59 -25.50 4.62
C GLN A 207 8.96 -24.44 3.71
N PHE A 208 9.73 -23.86 2.78
CA PHE A 208 9.30 -22.69 2.00
C PHE A 208 7.97 -22.91 1.26
N LYS A 209 7.83 -24.04 0.57
CA LYS A 209 6.62 -24.35 -0.19
C LYS A 209 5.37 -24.39 0.69
N GLU A 210 5.46 -25.01 1.85
CA GLU A 210 4.34 -25.14 2.78
C GLU A 210 3.97 -23.77 3.37
N GLU A 211 4.95 -22.97 3.79
CA GLU A 211 4.72 -21.64 4.32
C GLU A 211 4.12 -20.69 3.27
N PHE A 212 4.59 -20.75 2.02
CA PHE A 212 4.02 -19.98 0.93
C PHE A 212 2.55 -20.33 0.66
N LEU A 213 2.21 -21.62 0.65
CA LEU A 213 0.83 -22.07 0.46
C LEU A 213 -0.08 -21.62 1.62
N LYS A 214 0.40 -21.60 2.86
CA LYS A 214 -0.35 -21.07 4.02
C LYS A 214 -0.64 -19.58 3.86
N VAL A 215 0.31 -18.80 3.34
CA VAL A 215 0.10 -17.38 3.04
C VAL A 215 -0.97 -17.22 1.95
N CYS A 216 -0.90 -18.00 0.86
CA CYS A 216 -1.93 -17.96 -0.18
C CYS A 216 -3.33 -18.29 0.36
N GLN A 217 -3.44 -19.31 1.21
CA GLN A 217 -4.71 -19.67 1.85
C GLN A 217 -5.25 -18.56 2.75
N MET A 218 -4.38 -17.84 3.46
CA MET A 218 -4.77 -16.69 4.27
C MET A 218 -5.30 -15.53 3.40
N TYR A 219 -4.68 -15.26 2.25
CA TYR A 219 -5.20 -14.28 1.29
C TYR A 219 -6.58 -14.67 0.76
N LEU A 220 -6.77 -15.92 0.37
CA LEU A 220 -8.08 -16.40 -0.10
C LEU A 220 -9.15 -16.30 1.00
N TYR A 221 -8.79 -16.58 2.24
CA TYR A 221 -9.68 -16.39 3.37
C TYR A 221 -10.12 -14.93 3.55
N TYR A 222 -9.19 -13.97 3.43
CA TYR A 222 -9.54 -12.55 3.49
C TYR A 222 -10.38 -12.11 2.29
N PHE A 223 -10.07 -12.57 1.09
CA PHE A 223 -10.88 -12.27 -0.10
C PHE A 223 -12.32 -12.76 0.05
N ASP A 224 -12.51 -13.96 0.60
CA ASP A 224 -13.85 -14.51 0.87
C ASP A 224 -14.63 -13.64 1.87
N ILE A 225 -13.99 -13.21 2.96
CA ILE A 225 -14.61 -12.32 3.97
C ILE A 225 -15.04 -10.98 3.35
N PHE A 226 -14.20 -10.41 2.49
CA PHE A 226 -14.48 -9.09 1.90
C PHE A 226 -15.29 -9.15 0.60
N GLY A 227 -15.59 -10.34 0.09
CA GLY A 227 -16.34 -10.53 -1.15
C GLY A 227 -15.58 -10.06 -2.40
N ILE A 228 -14.26 -10.30 -2.46
CA ILE A 228 -13.34 -9.90 -3.53
C ILE A 228 -13.01 -11.11 -4.42
#